data_ee136f50101c7a2a56084be7d38a753c
#
_entry.id   ee136f50101c7a2a56084be7d38a753c
#
_cell.length_a   1.000
_cell.length_b   1.000
_cell.length_c   1.000
_cell.angle_alpha   90.00
_cell.angle_beta   90.00
_cell.angle_gamma   90.00
#
_symmetry.space_group_name_H-M   'P 1'
#
loop_
_entity.id
_entity.type
_entity.pdbx_description
1 polymer ?
#
loop_
_entity_poly.entity_id
_entity_poly.type
_entity_poly.pdbx_seq_one_letter_code
_entity_poly.pdbx_strand_id
1 'polypeptide(L)'
;PAIKIAICVPFLSIMSEQKKINIRNKRATFDYEILEEYVAGIVLVGTEIKSIRAGKASMVDTFCYFDKGELWVRGVNIAEYAWGTCNNHVPRRDRKLLLTARELDKLQRASQDKGLTIVGLRLFLNERGLAKVVVGLARGRKSYDKREYLKENDARREMDKAMKNYR
;
A
#
# COMPACT_ATOMS: atom_id res chain seq x y z
N PRO A 1 -0.72 33.56 52.00
CA PRO A 1 -0.80 33.65 50.56
C PRO A 1 -0.55 32.27 49.96
N ALA A 2 -1.61 31.73 49.39
CA ALA A 2 -1.63 30.41 48.82
C ALA A 2 -0.99 30.42 47.43
N ILE A 3 0.10 29.68 47.26
CA ILE A 3 0.67 29.39 45.94
C ILE A 3 -0.15 28.23 45.37
N LYS A 4 -1.03 28.55 44.45
CA LYS A 4 -1.71 27.58 43.59
C LYS A 4 -0.70 27.01 42.62
N ILE A 5 -0.27 25.78 42.83
CA ILE A 5 0.39 24.97 41.81
C ILE A 5 -0.70 24.56 40.83
N ALA A 6 -0.74 25.26 39.73
CA ALA A 6 -1.53 24.88 38.58
C ALA A 6 -0.71 23.86 37.75
N ILE A 7 -1.33 22.69 37.56
CA ILE A 7 -1.57 22.15 36.24
C ILE A 7 -0.66 21.04 35.83
N CYS A 8 -1.14 19.89 36.15
CA CYS A 8 -0.99 18.73 35.29
C CYS A 8 -2.03 18.88 34.14
N VAL A 9 -1.62 19.39 33.01
CA VAL A 9 -2.41 19.31 31.77
C VAL A 9 -2.41 17.86 31.35
N PRO A 10 -3.54 17.21 31.12
CA PRO A 10 -3.56 15.80 30.78
C PRO A 10 -2.89 15.60 29.42
N PHE A 11 -1.81 14.86 29.43
CA PHE A 11 -1.06 14.36 28.26
C PHE A 11 -1.90 13.41 27.37
N LEU A 12 -3.21 13.34 27.58
CA LEU A 12 -4.13 12.40 26.94
C LEU A 12 -4.86 12.94 25.70
N SER A 13 -4.53 14.12 25.20
CA SER A 13 -5.29 14.73 24.08
C SER A 13 -4.51 14.87 22.77
N ILE A 14 -3.41 14.18 22.58
CA ILE A 14 -2.72 14.13 21.28
C ILE A 14 -2.77 12.70 20.73
N MET A 15 -3.90 12.04 20.82
CA MET A 15 -4.27 11.03 19.83
C MET A 15 -4.91 11.79 18.66
N SER A 16 -4.03 12.45 17.88
CA SER A 16 -4.39 12.98 16.56
C SER A 16 -5.12 11.88 15.80
N GLU A 17 -6.32 12.20 15.28
CA GLU A 17 -7.03 11.40 14.29
C GLU A 17 -6.03 10.91 13.26
N GLN A 18 -5.57 9.67 13.38
CA GLN A 18 -4.66 9.10 12.40
C GLN A 18 -5.47 8.97 11.12
N LYS A 19 -5.29 9.93 10.22
CA LYS A 19 -5.84 9.84 8.85
C LYS A 19 -5.58 8.42 8.38
N LYS A 20 -6.64 7.67 8.08
CA LYS A 20 -6.54 6.29 7.57
C LYS A 20 -5.76 6.33 6.25
N ILE A 21 -4.45 6.18 6.34
CA ILE A 21 -3.57 6.23 5.17
C ILE A 21 -3.81 4.95 4.39
N ASN A 22 -4.22 5.14 3.13
CA ASN A 22 -4.52 4.07 2.21
C ASN A 22 -4.06 4.50 0.80
N ILE A 23 -2.86 4.09 0.44
CA ILE A 23 -2.22 4.42 -0.84
C ILE A 23 -2.46 3.26 -1.79
N ARG A 24 -3.24 3.48 -2.84
CA ARG A 24 -3.64 2.48 -3.81
C ARG A 24 -2.82 2.58 -5.10
N ASN A 25 -2.45 1.44 -5.65
CA ASN A 25 -1.90 1.33 -6.99
C ASN A 25 -3.03 1.21 -8.02
N LYS A 26 -3.50 2.35 -8.52
CA LYS A 26 -4.58 2.39 -9.52
C LYS A 26 -4.17 1.73 -10.85
N ARG A 27 -2.88 1.78 -11.19
CA ARG A 27 -2.36 1.20 -12.44
C ARG A 27 -2.38 -0.32 -12.40
N ALA A 28 -2.06 -0.93 -11.25
CA ALA A 28 -2.10 -2.38 -11.11
C ALA A 28 -3.50 -2.96 -11.38
N THR A 29 -4.55 -2.32 -10.88
CA THR A 29 -5.94 -2.76 -11.12
C THR A 29 -6.40 -2.58 -12.56
N PHE A 30 -5.78 -1.67 -13.30
CA PHE A 30 -6.05 -1.46 -14.72
C PHE A 30 -5.29 -2.46 -15.61
N ASP A 31 -4.01 -2.65 -15.34
CA ASP A 31 -3.12 -3.48 -16.18
C ASP A 31 -3.26 -4.97 -15.93
N TYR A 32 -3.72 -5.37 -14.74
CA TYR A 32 -3.77 -6.75 -14.30
C TYR A 32 -5.16 -7.16 -13.83
N GLU A 33 -5.49 -8.42 -14.07
CA GLU A 33 -6.60 -9.13 -13.45
C GLU A 33 -6.08 -9.77 -12.14
N ILE A 34 -6.69 -9.40 -11.01
CA ILE A 34 -6.27 -9.89 -9.69
C ILE A 34 -7.01 -11.18 -9.40
N LEU A 35 -6.29 -12.26 -9.16
CA LEU A 35 -6.84 -13.58 -8.86
C LEU A 35 -7.00 -13.79 -7.36
N GLU A 36 -5.96 -13.46 -6.59
CA GLU A 36 -5.95 -13.60 -5.13
C GLU A 36 -5.23 -12.43 -4.48
N GLU A 37 -5.67 -12.05 -3.28
CA GLU A 37 -5.04 -10.97 -2.49
C GLU A 37 -4.52 -11.50 -1.16
N TYR A 38 -3.35 -11.02 -0.76
CA TYR A 38 -2.69 -11.35 0.51
C TYR A 38 -2.27 -10.08 1.24
N VAL A 39 -2.39 -10.09 2.58
CA VAL A 39 -2.00 -8.97 3.43
C VAL A 39 -0.65 -9.26 4.07
N ALA A 40 0.39 -8.65 3.55
CA ALA A 40 1.76 -8.78 4.02
C ALA A 40 2.14 -7.67 5.01
N GLY A 41 2.97 -8.00 6.00
CA GLY A 41 3.76 -7.01 6.72
C GLY A 41 4.89 -6.49 5.82
N ILE A 42 5.39 -5.29 6.08
CA ILE A 42 6.54 -4.71 5.36
C ILE A 42 7.62 -4.28 6.35
N VAL A 43 8.88 -4.64 6.04
CA VAL A 43 10.03 -4.24 6.86
C VAL A 43 10.48 -2.85 6.44
N LEU A 44 10.35 -1.90 7.37
CA LEU A 44 10.62 -0.48 7.16
C LEU A 44 11.66 0.04 8.16
N VAL A 45 12.37 1.09 7.74
CA VAL A 45 13.23 1.89 8.62
C VAL A 45 12.39 2.98 9.31
N GLY A 46 12.89 3.54 10.42
CA GLY A 46 12.16 4.55 11.20
C GLY A 46 11.79 5.81 10.41
N THR A 47 12.62 6.24 9.47
CA THR A 47 12.34 7.39 8.58
C THR A 47 11.23 7.08 7.57
N GLU A 48 11.16 5.85 7.07
CA GLU A 48 10.13 5.41 6.11
C GLU A 48 8.73 5.41 6.71
N ILE A 49 8.58 4.83 7.91
CA ILE A 49 7.25 4.79 8.56
C ILE A 49 6.75 6.20 8.91
N LYS A 50 7.65 7.14 9.26
CA LYS A 50 7.30 8.54 9.47
C LYS A 50 6.80 9.20 8.18
N SER A 51 7.46 8.96 7.05
CA SER A 51 7.04 9.46 5.73
C SER A 51 5.71 8.85 5.28
N ILE A 52 5.49 7.56 5.50
CA ILE A 52 4.20 6.91 5.22
C ILE A 52 3.08 7.53 6.06
N ARG A 53 3.30 7.77 7.35
CA ARG A 53 2.33 8.45 8.23
C ARG A 53 2.03 9.88 7.77
N ALA A 54 2.96 10.54 7.11
CA ALA A 54 2.75 11.84 6.47
C ALA A 54 2.05 11.72 5.09
N GLY A 55 1.72 10.51 4.63
CA GLY A 55 1.10 10.27 3.32
C GLY A 55 2.05 10.42 2.13
N LYS A 56 3.36 10.52 2.38
CA LYS A 56 4.39 10.75 1.35
C LYS A 56 4.94 9.44 0.79
N ALA A 57 4.06 8.58 0.27
CA ALA A 57 4.46 7.34 -0.41
C ALA A 57 3.62 7.11 -1.66
N SER A 58 4.17 6.36 -2.62
CA SER A 58 3.52 6.00 -3.88
C SER A 58 3.83 4.55 -4.22
N MET A 59 2.85 3.86 -4.82
CA MET A 59 2.95 2.46 -5.24
C MET A 59 2.78 2.30 -6.76
N VAL A 60 3.15 3.31 -7.55
CA VAL A 60 3.10 3.21 -9.01
C VAL A 60 4.21 2.25 -9.48
N ASP A 61 3.85 1.32 -10.38
CA ASP A 61 4.76 0.32 -10.95
C ASP A 61 5.42 -0.62 -9.92
N THR A 62 4.66 -0.97 -8.87
CA THR A 62 5.12 -1.86 -7.81
C THR A 62 4.92 -3.32 -8.18
N PHE A 63 5.97 -4.11 -8.12
CA PHE A 63 5.92 -5.56 -8.29
C PHE A 63 6.70 -6.28 -7.20
N CYS A 64 6.39 -7.56 -7.01
CA CYS A 64 7.06 -8.38 -6.02
C CYS A 64 7.82 -9.51 -6.70
N TYR A 65 8.94 -9.91 -6.12
CA TYR A 65 9.77 -11.01 -6.58
C TYR A 65 10.30 -11.84 -5.41
N PHE A 66 10.63 -13.07 -5.67
CA PHE A 66 11.25 -13.96 -4.69
C PHE A 66 12.78 -13.86 -4.77
N ASP A 67 13.41 -13.72 -3.62
CA ASP A 67 14.85 -13.88 -3.44
C ASP A 67 15.09 -14.79 -2.25
N LYS A 68 15.83 -15.88 -2.44
CA LYS A 68 16.18 -16.88 -1.41
C LYS A 68 15.00 -17.37 -0.56
N GLY A 69 13.83 -17.56 -1.19
CA GLY A 69 12.60 -18.00 -0.51
C GLY A 69 11.86 -16.92 0.25
N GLU A 70 12.30 -15.66 0.16
CA GLU A 70 11.65 -14.50 0.77
C GLU A 70 11.00 -13.63 -0.32
N LEU A 71 9.86 -13.02 0.03
CA LEU A 71 9.15 -12.11 -0.88
C LEU A 71 9.64 -10.69 -0.67
N TRP A 72 10.06 -10.05 -1.76
CA TRP A 72 10.51 -8.67 -1.79
C TRP A 72 9.63 -7.82 -2.67
N VAL A 73 9.42 -6.56 -2.28
CA VAL A 73 8.69 -5.58 -3.07
C VAL A 73 9.64 -4.53 -3.62
N ARG A 74 9.54 -4.28 -4.93
CA ARG A 74 10.28 -3.25 -5.67
C ARG A 74 9.31 -2.21 -6.24
N GLY A 75 9.77 -0.98 -6.43
CA GLY A 75 8.98 0.10 -7.03
C GLY A 75 8.13 0.92 -6.04
N VAL A 76 8.11 0.55 -4.76
CA VAL A 76 7.48 1.41 -3.73
C VAL A 76 8.36 2.62 -3.49
N ASN A 77 7.88 3.80 -3.85
CA ASN A 77 8.55 5.07 -3.60
C ASN A 77 8.06 5.66 -2.28
N ILE A 78 8.95 5.85 -1.33
CA ILE A 78 8.69 6.52 -0.05
C ILE A 78 9.60 7.74 -0.01
N ALA A 79 9.02 8.94 0.00
CA ALA A 79 9.78 10.18 0.04
C ALA A 79 10.63 10.27 1.30
N GLU A 80 11.77 10.92 1.20
CA GLU A 80 12.65 11.16 2.33
C GLU A 80 11.91 11.92 3.44
N TYR A 81 12.24 11.59 4.68
CA TYR A 81 11.68 12.26 5.83
C TYR A 81 12.35 13.62 6.02
N ALA A 82 11.58 14.70 6.02
CA ALA A 82 12.09 16.07 6.04
C ALA A 82 13.05 16.38 7.21
N TRP A 83 12.88 15.66 8.32
CA TRP A 83 13.71 15.80 9.52
C TRP A 83 14.75 14.69 9.67
N GLY A 84 14.98 13.89 8.64
CA GLY A 84 15.87 12.73 8.64
C GLY A 84 17.34 13.08 8.46
N THR A 85 17.65 14.32 8.10
CA THR A 85 19.03 14.83 7.84
C THR A 85 19.87 13.83 7.02
N CYS A 86 21.13 13.57 7.41
CA CYS A 86 22.06 12.67 6.72
C CYS A 86 21.69 11.16 6.87
N ASN A 87 20.86 10.77 7.84
CA ASN A 87 20.47 9.39 8.10
C ASN A 87 19.13 9.02 7.43
N ASN A 88 18.83 9.58 6.27
CA ASN A 88 17.62 9.29 5.55
C ASN A 88 17.72 7.97 4.76
N HIS A 89 16.59 7.41 4.37
CA HIS A 89 16.51 6.19 3.59
C HIS A 89 16.54 6.50 2.08
N VAL A 90 16.94 5.50 1.29
CA VAL A 90 16.81 5.58 -0.18
C VAL A 90 15.34 5.40 -0.57
N PRO A 91 14.72 6.34 -1.31
CA PRO A 91 13.28 6.34 -1.59
C PRO A 91 12.75 5.08 -2.26
N ARG A 92 13.49 4.50 -3.20
CA ARG A 92 13.09 3.34 -4.02
C ARG A 92 13.83 2.04 -3.71
N ARG A 93 14.32 1.88 -2.50
CA ARG A 93 14.96 0.61 -2.12
C ARG A 93 13.97 -0.55 -2.14
N ASP A 94 14.48 -1.75 -2.33
CA ASP A 94 13.70 -2.98 -2.19
C ASP A 94 13.40 -3.24 -0.70
N ARG A 95 12.19 -3.75 -0.42
CA ARG A 95 11.73 -3.98 0.94
C ARG A 95 11.21 -5.40 1.09
N LYS A 96 11.60 -6.06 2.16
CA LYS A 96 11.13 -7.40 2.49
C LYS A 96 9.68 -7.36 2.94
N LEU A 97 8.89 -8.31 2.45
CA LEU A 97 7.52 -8.54 2.87
C LEU A 97 7.45 -9.74 3.83
N LEU A 98 6.59 -9.64 4.82
CA LEU A 98 6.38 -10.66 5.83
C LEU A 98 5.00 -11.29 5.62
N LEU A 99 4.99 -12.56 5.28
CA LEU A 99 3.83 -13.42 5.07
C LEU A 99 3.98 -14.69 5.92
N THR A 100 2.92 -15.43 6.08
CA THR A 100 3.00 -16.76 6.68
C THR A 100 3.71 -17.74 5.72
N ALA A 101 4.34 -18.79 6.25
CA ALA A 101 5.04 -19.78 5.44
C ALA A 101 4.11 -20.42 4.40
N ARG A 102 2.86 -20.71 4.77
CA ARG A 102 1.86 -21.28 3.86
C ARG A 102 1.51 -20.34 2.68
N GLU A 103 1.39 -19.05 2.95
CA GLU A 103 1.13 -18.03 1.91
C GLU A 103 2.34 -17.84 1.00
N LEU A 104 3.56 -17.84 1.57
CA LEU A 104 4.81 -17.76 0.80
C LEU A 104 4.95 -18.95 -0.16
N ASP A 105 4.75 -20.18 0.32
CA ASP A 105 4.82 -21.40 -0.50
C ASP A 105 3.78 -21.38 -1.63
N LYS A 106 2.55 -20.93 -1.33
CA LYS A 106 1.48 -20.83 -2.33
C LYS A 106 1.83 -19.80 -3.41
N LEU A 107 2.28 -18.61 -3.01
CA LEU A 107 2.69 -17.55 -3.93
C LEU A 107 3.93 -17.95 -4.74
N GLN A 108 4.88 -18.66 -4.15
CA GLN A 108 6.09 -19.12 -4.84
C GLN A 108 5.76 -20.12 -5.94
N ARG A 109 4.89 -21.09 -5.64
CA ARG A 109 4.42 -22.05 -6.66
C ARG A 109 3.67 -21.34 -7.78
N ALA A 110 2.73 -20.47 -7.44
CA ALA A 110 1.96 -19.71 -8.42
C ALA A 110 2.82 -18.77 -9.27
N SER A 111 3.92 -18.24 -8.73
CA SER A 111 4.83 -17.36 -9.49
C SER A 111 5.67 -18.10 -10.54
N GLN A 112 5.75 -19.43 -10.46
CA GLN A 112 6.43 -20.26 -11.47
C GLN A 112 5.56 -20.48 -12.72
N ASP A 113 4.23 -20.25 -12.60
CA ASP A 113 3.33 -20.38 -13.72
C ASP A 113 3.51 -19.23 -14.72
N LYS A 114 3.65 -19.57 -16.00
CA LYS A 114 3.82 -18.59 -17.08
C LYS A 114 2.60 -17.67 -17.17
N GLY A 115 2.84 -16.36 -17.07
CA GLY A 115 1.81 -15.33 -17.22
C GLY A 115 1.21 -14.84 -15.91
N LEU A 116 1.61 -15.41 -14.76
CA LEU A 116 1.27 -14.87 -13.44
C LEU A 116 2.40 -13.98 -12.92
N THR A 117 2.02 -12.93 -12.21
CA THR A 117 2.95 -12.01 -11.54
C THR A 117 2.38 -11.58 -10.20
N ILE A 118 3.24 -11.13 -9.30
CA ILE A 118 2.83 -10.63 -7.99
C ILE A 118 3.00 -9.11 -8.00
N VAL A 119 1.90 -8.39 -7.80
CA VAL A 119 1.87 -6.92 -7.85
C VAL A 119 1.46 -6.34 -6.49
N GLY A 120 2.02 -5.17 -6.14
CA GLY A 120 1.59 -4.42 -4.98
C GLY A 120 0.31 -3.63 -5.29
N LEU A 121 -0.76 -3.86 -4.54
CA LEU A 121 -2.08 -3.25 -4.75
C LEU A 121 -2.30 -2.01 -3.91
N ARG A 122 -1.98 -2.10 -2.63
CA ARG A 122 -2.17 -0.97 -1.70
C ARG A 122 -1.25 -1.07 -0.48
N LEU A 123 -0.87 0.09 0.02
CA LEU A 123 -0.14 0.27 1.27
C LEU A 123 -1.07 0.99 2.26
N PHE A 124 -1.24 0.46 3.44
CA PHE A 124 -2.09 1.06 4.46
C PHE A 124 -1.51 0.90 5.86
N LEU A 125 -1.98 1.71 6.79
CA LEU A 125 -1.69 1.55 8.21
C LEU A 125 -2.86 0.83 8.88
N ASN A 126 -2.55 -0.17 9.70
CA ASN A 126 -3.56 -0.82 10.54
C ASN A 126 -3.88 0.05 11.77
N GLU A 127 -4.84 -0.37 12.57
CA GLU A 127 -5.27 0.32 13.80
C GLU A 127 -4.14 0.49 14.84
N ARG A 128 -3.15 -0.40 14.82
CA ARG A 128 -1.96 -0.33 15.67
C ARG A 128 -0.85 0.56 15.09
N GLY A 129 -1.08 1.25 13.98
CA GLY A 129 -0.11 2.11 13.32
C GLY A 129 1.02 1.38 12.58
N LEU A 130 0.88 0.06 12.34
CA LEU A 130 1.82 -0.73 11.56
C LEU A 130 1.49 -0.64 10.07
N ALA A 131 2.51 -0.47 9.24
CA ALA A 131 2.35 -0.48 7.79
C ALA A 131 2.15 -1.92 7.29
N LYS A 132 1.14 -2.09 6.43
CA LYS A 132 0.86 -3.33 5.73
C LYS A 132 0.70 -3.07 4.25
N VAL A 133 1.09 -4.05 3.44
CA VAL A 133 0.95 -4.03 1.99
C VAL A 133 0.01 -5.16 1.58
N VAL A 134 -0.97 -4.84 0.76
CA VAL A 134 -1.75 -5.87 0.06
C VAL A 134 -1.03 -6.16 -1.24
N VAL A 135 -0.68 -7.41 -1.43
CA VAL A 135 -0.11 -7.95 -2.66
C VAL A 135 -1.15 -8.84 -3.35
N GLY A 136 -1.18 -8.79 -4.66
CA GLY A 136 -2.09 -9.60 -5.46
C GLY A 136 -1.33 -10.51 -6.40
N LEU A 137 -1.76 -11.79 -6.44
CA LEU A 137 -1.41 -12.67 -7.54
C LEU A 137 -2.27 -12.25 -8.74
N ALA A 138 -1.63 -11.91 -9.85
CA ALA A 138 -2.28 -11.23 -10.95
C ALA A 138 -1.85 -11.77 -12.30
N ARG A 139 -2.76 -11.71 -13.26
CA ARG A 139 -2.54 -12.01 -14.68
C ARG A 139 -2.57 -10.74 -15.50
N GLY A 140 -1.61 -10.55 -16.41
CA GLY A 140 -1.62 -9.40 -17.32
C GLY A 140 -2.84 -9.42 -18.24
N ARG A 141 -3.58 -8.31 -18.29
CA ARG A 141 -4.74 -8.15 -19.21
C ARG A 141 -4.27 -7.91 -20.63
N LYS A 142 -4.94 -8.52 -21.59
CA LYS A 142 -4.73 -8.25 -23.01
C LYS A 142 -5.29 -6.87 -23.38
N SER A 143 -4.83 -6.30 -24.49
CA SER A 143 -5.20 -4.94 -24.90
C SER A 143 -6.70 -4.76 -25.19
N TYR A 144 -7.40 -5.80 -25.65
CA TYR A 144 -8.85 -5.74 -25.88
C TYR A 144 -9.64 -5.75 -24.56
N ASP A 145 -9.22 -6.56 -23.57
CA ASP A 145 -9.82 -6.61 -22.22
C ASP A 145 -9.73 -5.25 -21.51
N LYS A 146 -8.61 -4.52 -21.72
CA LYS A 146 -8.42 -3.17 -21.19
C LYS A 146 -9.44 -2.18 -21.78
N ARG A 147 -9.79 -2.31 -23.06
CA ARG A 147 -10.79 -1.45 -23.70
C ARG A 147 -12.20 -1.72 -23.20
N GLU A 148 -12.55 -2.98 -22.99
CA GLU A 148 -13.85 -3.36 -22.42
C GLU A 148 -13.99 -2.86 -20.99
N TYR A 149 -12.96 -3.05 -20.15
CA TYR A 149 -12.91 -2.54 -18.80
C TYR A 149 -13.08 -1.01 -18.71
N LEU A 150 -12.49 -0.26 -19.65
CA LEU A 150 -12.68 1.19 -19.72
C LEU A 150 -14.14 1.56 -20.05
N LYS A 151 -14.73 0.91 -21.03
CA LYS A 151 -16.14 1.14 -21.42
C LYS A 151 -17.09 0.85 -20.25
N GLU A 152 -16.86 -0.24 -19.53
CA GLU A 152 -17.67 -0.64 -18.39
C GLU A 152 -17.56 0.36 -17.23
N ASN A 153 -16.34 0.82 -16.92
CA ASN A 153 -16.12 1.84 -15.90
C ASN A 153 -16.75 3.20 -16.28
N ASP A 154 -16.70 3.58 -17.53
CA ASP A 154 -17.29 4.85 -17.98
C ASP A 154 -18.82 4.77 -17.93
N ALA A 155 -19.42 3.66 -18.38
CA ALA A 155 -20.86 3.42 -18.25
C ALA A 155 -21.30 3.45 -16.77
N ARG A 156 -20.53 2.83 -15.87
CA ARG A 156 -20.80 2.86 -14.43
C ARG A 156 -20.74 4.27 -13.85
N ARG A 157 -19.75 5.07 -14.26
CA ARG A 157 -19.63 6.48 -13.82
C ARG A 157 -20.78 7.34 -14.32
N GLU A 158 -21.28 7.09 -15.54
CA GLU A 158 -22.43 7.79 -16.09
C GLU A 158 -23.71 7.44 -15.34
N MET A 159 -23.92 6.16 -15.01
CA MET A 159 -25.03 5.73 -14.17
C MET A 159 -24.98 6.37 -12.77
N ASP A 160 -23.81 6.39 -12.13
CA ASP A 160 -23.63 7.01 -10.80
C ASP A 160 -23.91 8.53 -10.84
N LYS A 161 -23.54 9.21 -11.93
CA LYS A 161 -23.88 10.64 -12.15
C LYS A 161 -25.37 10.84 -12.34
N ALA A 162 -26.02 10.02 -13.17
CA ALA A 162 -27.45 10.09 -13.39
C ALA A 162 -28.24 9.88 -12.10
N MET A 163 -27.87 8.90 -11.28
CA MET A 163 -28.50 8.67 -9.98
C MET A 163 -28.34 9.85 -9.00
N LYS A 164 -27.18 10.53 -9.02
CA LYS A 164 -26.96 11.71 -8.16
C LYS A 164 -27.79 12.91 -8.60
N ASN A 165 -28.06 13.05 -9.88
CA ASN A 165 -28.86 14.15 -10.41
C ASN A 165 -30.39 13.94 -10.18
N TYR A 166 -30.81 12.71 -9.88
CA TYR A 166 -32.20 12.38 -9.56
C TYR A 166 -32.58 12.54 -8.08
N ARG A 167 -31.61 12.92 -7.24
CA ARG A 167 -31.77 13.11 -5.79
C ARG A 167 -31.73 14.58 -5.41
#